data_3bea62df58a63348a4a8262379c66e24
#
_entry.id   3bea62df58a63348a4a8262379c66e24
#
_cell.length_a   1.000
_cell.length_b   1.000
_cell.length_c   1.000
_cell.angle_alpha   90.00
_cell.angle_beta   90.00
_cell.angle_gamma   90.00
#
_symmetry.space_group_name_H-M   'P 1'
#
loop_
_entity.id
_entity.type
_entity.pdbx_description
1 polymer ?
#
loop_
_entity_poly.entity_id
_entity_poly.type
_entity_poly.pdbx_seq_one_letter_code
_entity_poly.pdbx_strand_id
1 'polypeptide(L)'
;MADLKKEQFIIKGKDTVRMESISRPSLSFWSDAWRRLRKNKSAFIGLCIVVLYALLAIFAPMFSQYTQSQMDVDNRNAMMSAAHWLTGRDLWTRIWMGARVSLSIGLISAILNMCVGAVIGGLCGFYGGKLDMIMMRIVDLLYGIPSLIITILVMMVLGKGVTPLIVAMCVVGWIGTCRFVRGEVYRIKEQDFVMAAKVLGVPDFTIIIKHIIPNILGILVTNLCMAIPGAIFQEAFLSYIGLGITPPDCSWGVICKEGIQYLRYYPHQILVPAFF
;
A
#
# COMPACT_ATOMS: atom_id res chain seq x y z
N MET A 1 18.16 -2.00 68.66
CA MET A 1 18.93 -2.69 67.62
C MET A 1 18.53 -4.14 67.71
N ALA A 2 17.83 -4.61 66.63
CA ALA A 2 17.37 -6.00 66.59
C ALA A 2 18.54 -6.88 66.13
N ASP A 3 18.93 -7.82 66.98
CA ASP A 3 19.95 -8.83 66.70
C ASP A 3 19.45 -9.74 65.58
N LEU A 4 19.86 -9.47 64.37
CA LEU A 4 19.61 -10.34 63.21
C LEU A 4 20.50 -11.59 63.34
N LYS A 5 19.92 -12.72 63.65
CA LYS A 5 20.61 -14.02 63.75
C LYS A 5 21.25 -14.37 62.44
N LYS A 6 22.51 -14.81 62.45
CA LYS A 6 23.26 -15.28 61.26
C LYS A 6 22.55 -16.34 60.43
N GLU A 7 21.57 -17.03 60.96
CA GLU A 7 20.75 -18.04 60.27
C GLU A 7 19.75 -17.44 59.30
N GLN A 8 19.53 -16.13 59.30
CA GLN A 8 18.63 -15.44 58.34
C GLN A 8 19.32 -15.08 57.02
N PHE A 9 20.64 -15.24 56.92
CA PHE A 9 21.40 -15.04 55.70
C PHE A 9 21.83 -16.37 55.07
N ILE A 10 20.84 -17.19 54.68
CA ILE A 10 21.09 -18.32 53.79
C ILE A 10 21.22 -17.77 52.39
N ILE A 11 22.43 -17.87 51.81
CA ILE A 11 22.63 -17.64 50.39
C ILE A 11 21.79 -18.72 49.68
N LYS A 12 20.57 -18.36 49.23
CA LYS A 12 19.83 -19.21 48.29
C LYS A 12 20.68 -19.29 47.06
N GLY A 13 21.36 -20.42 46.90
CA GLY A 13 22.03 -20.75 45.65
C GLY A 13 21.04 -20.53 44.49
N LYS A 14 21.53 -20.09 43.32
CA LYS A 14 20.71 -19.96 42.13
C LYS A 14 19.79 -21.16 42.05
N ASP A 15 18.47 -20.90 42.14
CA ASP A 15 17.46 -21.91 41.80
C ASP A 15 17.63 -22.23 40.29
N THR A 16 18.51 -23.16 40.03
CA THR A 16 18.77 -23.68 38.67
C THR A 16 17.57 -24.44 38.11
N VAL A 17 16.50 -24.58 38.90
CA VAL A 17 15.35 -25.43 38.56
C VAL A 17 14.23 -24.64 37.85
N ARG A 18 14.31 -23.32 37.73
CA ARG A 18 13.32 -22.53 37.02
C ARG A 18 13.93 -21.40 36.20
N MET A 19 15.01 -21.62 35.49
CA MET A 19 15.10 -21.06 34.18
C MET A 19 14.10 -21.84 33.34
N GLU A 20 12.83 -21.42 33.30
CA GLU A 20 11.96 -21.75 32.20
C GLU A 20 12.74 -21.31 30.96
N SER A 21 13.38 -22.29 30.33
CA SER A 21 13.91 -22.10 29.00
C SER A 21 12.74 -21.55 28.22
N ILE A 22 12.81 -20.27 27.85
CA ILE A 22 11.89 -19.67 26.87
C ILE A 22 12.23 -20.37 25.56
N SER A 23 11.87 -21.65 25.48
CA SER A 23 12.00 -22.49 24.30
C SER A 23 10.81 -22.25 23.38
N ARG A 24 10.50 -20.95 23.13
CA ARG A 24 9.71 -20.64 21.94
C ARG A 24 10.69 -20.72 20.77
N PRO A 25 10.51 -21.67 19.85
CA PRO A 25 11.32 -21.70 18.63
C PRO A 25 11.25 -20.31 17.99
N SER A 26 12.39 -19.78 17.55
CA SER A 26 12.45 -18.50 16.85
C SER A 26 11.61 -18.64 15.57
N LEU A 27 10.39 -18.11 15.62
CA LEU A 27 9.50 -18.14 14.48
C LEU A 27 10.03 -17.15 13.44
N SER A 28 10.11 -17.57 12.19
CA SER A 28 10.33 -16.66 11.07
C SER A 28 9.24 -15.55 11.09
N PHE A 29 9.63 -14.33 10.71
CA PHE A 29 8.71 -13.17 10.61
C PHE A 29 7.39 -13.53 9.90
N TRP A 30 7.46 -14.22 8.77
CA TRP A 30 6.28 -14.63 7.99
C TRP A 30 5.41 -15.67 8.71
N SER A 31 6.02 -16.59 9.43
CA SER A 31 5.30 -17.60 10.21
C SER A 31 4.52 -16.98 11.38
N ASP A 32 5.13 -16.01 12.09
CA ASP A 32 4.46 -15.30 13.18
C ASP A 32 3.35 -14.37 12.65
N ALA A 33 3.60 -13.67 11.55
CA ALA A 33 2.61 -12.83 10.86
C ALA A 33 1.38 -13.65 10.44
N TRP A 34 1.59 -14.81 9.81
CA TRP A 34 0.52 -15.72 9.41
C TRP A 34 -0.28 -16.27 10.59
N ARG A 35 0.41 -16.63 11.67
CA ARG A 35 -0.24 -17.10 12.89
C ARG A 35 -1.12 -16.02 13.53
N ARG A 36 -0.63 -14.78 13.58
CA ARG A 36 -1.38 -13.62 14.12
C ARG A 36 -2.59 -13.29 13.24
N LEU A 37 -2.41 -13.32 11.92
CA LEU A 37 -3.48 -13.09 10.95
C LEU A 37 -4.62 -14.09 11.12
N ARG A 38 -4.31 -15.40 11.23
CA ARG A 38 -5.33 -16.44 11.46
C ARG A 38 -6.06 -16.30 12.79
N LYS A 39 -5.44 -15.72 13.79
CA LYS A 39 -6.09 -15.46 15.08
C LYS A 39 -7.04 -14.26 15.03
N ASN A 40 -6.80 -13.32 14.16
CA ASN A 40 -7.66 -12.14 13.97
C ASN A 40 -8.68 -12.42 12.86
N LYS A 41 -9.91 -12.77 13.24
CA LYS A 41 -10.98 -13.11 12.29
C LYS A 41 -11.28 -12.00 11.30
N SER A 42 -11.31 -10.74 11.74
CA SER A 42 -11.58 -9.59 10.88
C SER A 42 -10.49 -9.40 9.82
N ALA A 43 -9.22 -9.50 10.23
CA ALA A 43 -8.09 -9.40 9.32
C ALA A 43 -8.06 -10.56 8.32
N PHE A 44 -8.42 -11.77 8.76
CA PHE A 44 -8.49 -12.95 7.89
C PHE A 44 -9.62 -12.81 6.86
N ILE A 45 -10.80 -12.35 7.26
CA ILE A 45 -11.93 -12.06 6.35
C ILE A 45 -11.52 -10.98 5.34
N GLY A 46 -10.89 -9.89 5.78
CA GLY A 46 -10.39 -8.85 4.89
C GLY A 46 -9.40 -9.38 3.85
N LEU A 47 -8.45 -10.23 4.27
CA LEU A 47 -7.55 -10.89 3.33
C LEU A 47 -8.29 -11.77 2.32
N CYS A 48 -9.27 -12.56 2.77
CA CYS A 48 -10.08 -13.40 1.86
C CYS A 48 -10.82 -12.56 0.83
N ILE A 49 -11.38 -11.41 1.23
CA ILE A 49 -12.05 -10.48 0.31
C ILE A 49 -11.06 -9.94 -0.73
N VAL A 50 -9.89 -9.44 -0.30
CA VAL A 50 -8.87 -8.91 -1.22
C VAL A 50 -8.40 -9.98 -2.21
N VAL A 51 -8.16 -11.21 -1.74
CA VAL A 51 -7.77 -12.34 -2.59
C VAL A 51 -8.90 -12.68 -3.57
N LEU A 52 -10.15 -12.69 -3.13
CA LEU A 52 -11.31 -12.92 -3.98
C LEU A 52 -11.39 -11.87 -5.10
N TYR A 53 -11.25 -10.59 -4.76
CA TYR A 53 -11.25 -9.51 -5.76
C TYR A 53 -10.09 -9.65 -6.75
N ALA A 54 -8.90 -9.99 -6.29
CA ALA A 54 -7.76 -10.23 -7.16
C ALA A 54 -7.99 -11.42 -8.11
N LEU A 55 -8.55 -12.52 -7.62
CA LEU A 55 -8.91 -13.69 -8.43
C LEU A 55 -10.01 -13.34 -9.44
N LEU A 56 -11.05 -12.62 -9.03
CA LEU A 56 -12.10 -12.19 -9.94
C LEU A 56 -11.56 -11.22 -11.01
N ALA A 57 -10.68 -10.30 -10.68
CA ALA A 57 -10.03 -9.43 -11.64
C ALA A 57 -9.23 -10.21 -12.68
N ILE A 58 -8.61 -11.33 -12.30
CA ILE A 58 -7.82 -12.17 -13.21
C ILE A 58 -8.72 -13.10 -14.03
N PHE A 59 -9.67 -13.76 -13.40
CA PHE A 59 -10.41 -14.87 -14.04
C PHE A 59 -11.77 -14.46 -14.62
N ALA A 60 -12.50 -13.51 -14.00
CA ALA A 60 -13.85 -13.17 -14.45
C ALA A 60 -13.89 -12.70 -15.92
N PRO A 61 -12.95 -11.88 -16.44
CA PRO A 61 -12.96 -11.53 -17.84
C PRO A 61 -12.68 -12.70 -18.80
N MET A 62 -12.04 -13.78 -18.31
CA MET A 62 -11.74 -14.96 -19.16
C MET A 62 -12.99 -15.80 -19.42
N PHE A 63 -14.01 -15.70 -18.58
CA PHE A 63 -15.27 -16.40 -18.72
C PHE A 63 -16.32 -15.58 -19.49
N SER A 64 -16.01 -14.33 -19.83
CA SER A 64 -16.89 -13.49 -20.62
C SER A 64 -16.69 -13.74 -22.13
N GLN A 65 -17.79 -13.79 -22.85
CA GLN A 65 -17.78 -13.86 -24.33
C GLN A 65 -17.55 -12.48 -24.98
N TYR A 66 -17.56 -11.41 -24.18
CA TYR A 66 -17.46 -10.03 -24.64
C TYR A 66 -16.10 -9.44 -24.36
N THR A 67 -15.63 -8.56 -25.26
CA THR A 67 -14.44 -7.74 -25.05
C THR A 67 -14.81 -6.36 -24.51
N GLN A 68 -13.90 -5.68 -23.83
CA GLN A 68 -14.14 -4.34 -23.25
C GLN A 68 -14.55 -3.27 -24.27
N SER A 69 -14.18 -3.45 -25.54
CA SER A 69 -14.45 -2.51 -26.65
C SER A 69 -15.71 -2.88 -27.45
N GLN A 70 -16.25 -4.07 -27.25
CA GLN A 70 -17.39 -4.56 -28.02
C GLN A 70 -18.66 -3.81 -27.57
N MET A 71 -19.34 -3.18 -28.51
CA MET A 71 -20.53 -2.38 -28.28
C MET A 71 -21.70 -3.04 -28.94
N ASP A 72 -22.65 -3.56 -28.16
CA ASP A 72 -23.95 -3.97 -28.65
C ASP A 72 -24.86 -2.73 -28.68
N VAL A 73 -25.10 -2.19 -29.87
CA VAL A 73 -25.81 -0.92 -30.05
C VAL A 73 -27.28 -1.08 -29.71
N ASP A 74 -27.87 -2.25 -30.00
CA ASP A 74 -29.29 -2.52 -29.82
C ASP A 74 -29.66 -2.66 -28.33
N ASN A 75 -28.73 -3.16 -27.50
CA ASN A 75 -28.91 -3.37 -26.07
C ASN A 75 -28.14 -2.36 -25.19
N ARG A 76 -27.77 -1.22 -25.72
CA ARG A 76 -26.87 -0.25 -25.08
C ARG A 76 -27.26 0.18 -23.67
N ASN A 77 -28.54 0.14 -23.33
CA ASN A 77 -29.08 0.53 -22.03
C ASN A 77 -29.99 -0.56 -21.42
N ALA A 78 -29.87 -1.80 -21.91
CA ALA A 78 -30.70 -2.89 -21.39
C ALA A 78 -30.43 -3.14 -19.91
N MET A 79 -31.48 -3.40 -19.15
CA MET A 79 -31.38 -3.90 -17.79
C MET A 79 -30.76 -5.30 -17.77
N MET A 80 -30.32 -5.75 -16.61
CA MET A 80 -29.80 -7.09 -16.38
C MET A 80 -30.63 -8.15 -17.11
N SER A 81 -30.01 -8.84 -18.06
CA SER A 81 -30.60 -9.98 -18.75
C SER A 81 -29.67 -11.19 -18.66
N ALA A 82 -30.19 -12.38 -18.94
CA ALA A 82 -29.35 -13.59 -18.94
C ALA A 82 -28.22 -13.54 -19.98
N ALA A 83 -28.37 -12.71 -21.06
CA ALA A 83 -27.37 -12.52 -22.10
C ALA A 83 -26.37 -11.40 -21.77
N HIS A 84 -26.82 -10.36 -21.06
CA HIS A 84 -26.00 -9.22 -20.64
C HIS A 84 -26.21 -8.98 -19.14
N TRP A 85 -25.28 -9.44 -18.34
CA TRP A 85 -25.45 -9.49 -16.88
C TRP A 85 -25.64 -8.13 -16.22
N LEU A 86 -25.33 -7.03 -16.88
CA LEU A 86 -25.51 -5.69 -16.29
C LEU A 86 -25.84 -4.55 -17.27
N THR A 87 -25.55 -4.61 -18.56
CA THR A 87 -25.94 -3.62 -19.60
C THR A 87 -25.55 -4.09 -21.01
N GLY A 88 -25.95 -3.38 -22.07
CA GLY A 88 -25.57 -3.67 -23.47
C GLY A 88 -24.09 -3.51 -23.86
N ARG A 89 -23.28 -2.90 -22.99
CA ARG A 89 -21.83 -3.20 -22.86
C ARG A 89 -21.74 -4.09 -21.63
N ASP A 90 -21.15 -5.25 -21.73
CA ASP A 90 -21.04 -6.15 -20.59
C ASP A 90 -20.33 -5.45 -19.41
N LEU A 91 -21.14 -4.81 -18.56
CA LEU A 91 -20.64 -4.03 -17.40
C LEU A 91 -19.84 -4.93 -16.46
N TRP A 92 -20.20 -6.22 -16.37
CA TRP A 92 -19.46 -7.19 -15.59
C TRP A 92 -18.03 -7.35 -16.09
N THR A 93 -17.83 -7.60 -17.39
CA THR A 93 -16.49 -7.72 -17.99
C THR A 93 -15.71 -6.43 -17.81
N ARG A 94 -16.33 -5.29 -18.00
CA ARG A 94 -15.67 -3.98 -17.83
C ARG A 94 -15.27 -3.70 -16.40
N ILE A 95 -16.09 -4.04 -15.41
CA ILE A 95 -15.76 -3.90 -13.98
C ILE A 95 -14.50 -4.69 -13.65
N TRP A 96 -14.41 -5.94 -14.07
CA TRP A 96 -13.23 -6.78 -13.75
C TRP A 96 -12.00 -6.46 -14.58
N MET A 97 -12.15 -6.04 -15.82
CA MET A 97 -11.04 -5.47 -16.59
C MET A 97 -10.57 -4.15 -15.99
N GLY A 98 -11.50 -3.27 -15.62
CA GLY A 98 -11.20 -2.04 -14.89
C GLY A 98 -10.51 -2.30 -13.55
N ALA A 99 -10.93 -3.35 -12.82
CA ALA A 99 -10.28 -3.80 -11.61
C ALA A 99 -8.81 -4.14 -11.82
N ARG A 100 -8.47 -4.88 -12.87
CA ARG A 100 -7.06 -5.19 -13.20
C ARG A 100 -6.23 -3.91 -13.32
N VAL A 101 -6.75 -2.94 -14.04
CA VAL A 101 -6.03 -1.69 -14.30
C VAL A 101 -5.92 -0.86 -13.03
N SER A 102 -7.03 -0.60 -12.33
CA SER A 102 -7.04 0.21 -11.10
C SER A 102 -6.21 -0.43 -9.99
N LEU A 103 -6.33 -1.75 -9.75
CA LEU A 103 -5.54 -2.47 -8.75
C LEU A 103 -4.04 -2.49 -9.12
N SER A 104 -3.70 -2.67 -10.39
CA SER A 104 -2.30 -2.65 -10.84
C SER A 104 -1.68 -1.28 -10.64
N ILE A 105 -2.36 -0.20 -11.02
CA ILE A 105 -1.89 1.17 -10.82
C ILE A 105 -1.73 1.46 -9.32
N GLY A 106 -2.75 1.15 -8.52
CA GLY A 106 -2.72 1.36 -7.09
C GLY A 106 -1.56 0.64 -6.41
N LEU A 107 -1.36 -0.64 -6.75
CA LEU A 107 -0.29 -1.46 -6.18
C LEU A 107 1.10 -0.98 -6.64
N ILE A 108 1.31 -0.80 -7.94
CA ILE A 108 2.61 -0.41 -8.49
C ILE A 108 3.01 0.97 -7.97
N SER A 109 2.12 1.96 -8.01
CA SER A 109 2.42 3.31 -7.52
C SER A 109 2.69 3.32 -6.01
N ALA A 110 1.93 2.58 -5.22
CA ALA A 110 2.14 2.48 -3.77
C ALA A 110 3.49 1.83 -3.44
N ILE A 111 3.87 0.75 -4.14
CA ILE A 111 5.18 0.09 -3.97
C ILE A 111 6.32 1.03 -4.37
N LEU A 112 6.23 1.69 -5.52
CA LEU A 112 7.27 2.63 -5.97
C LEU A 112 7.42 3.79 -4.98
N ASN A 113 6.33 4.38 -4.52
CA ASN A 113 6.33 5.44 -3.52
C ASN A 113 6.94 4.97 -2.19
N MET A 114 6.61 3.75 -1.76
CA MET A 114 7.21 3.15 -0.56
C MET A 114 8.70 2.93 -0.74
N CYS A 115 9.16 2.39 -1.86
CA CYS A 115 10.57 2.13 -2.11
C CYS A 115 11.39 3.44 -2.13
N VAL A 116 10.94 4.43 -2.90
CA VAL A 116 11.60 5.74 -2.98
C VAL A 116 11.60 6.43 -1.63
N GLY A 117 10.45 6.49 -0.96
CA GLY A 117 10.30 7.11 0.35
C GLY A 117 11.13 6.40 1.43
N ALA A 118 11.21 5.07 1.41
CA ALA A 118 12.01 4.30 2.36
C ALA A 118 13.51 4.52 2.16
N VAL A 119 13.98 4.57 0.93
CA VAL A 119 15.40 4.83 0.63
C VAL A 119 15.79 6.25 1.08
N ILE A 120 15.07 7.27 0.63
CA ILE A 120 15.37 8.66 0.94
C ILE A 120 15.20 8.92 2.45
N GLY A 121 14.07 8.50 3.03
CA GLY A 121 13.79 8.66 4.46
C GLY A 121 14.78 7.88 5.34
N GLY A 122 15.18 6.69 4.89
CA GLY A 122 16.18 5.86 5.55
C GLY A 122 17.55 6.53 5.60
N LEU A 123 18.02 7.05 4.48
CA LEU A 123 19.31 7.78 4.40
C LEU A 123 19.27 9.07 5.23
N CYS A 124 18.21 9.86 5.11
CA CYS A 124 18.05 11.09 5.90
C CYS A 124 18.01 10.81 7.40
N GLY A 125 17.23 9.80 7.82
CA GLY A 125 17.12 9.42 9.23
C GLY A 125 18.42 8.88 9.81
N PHE A 126 19.17 8.08 9.04
CA PHE A 126 20.41 7.47 9.50
C PHE A 126 21.56 8.47 9.59
N TYR A 127 21.88 9.15 8.48
CA TYR A 127 23.02 10.07 8.43
C TYR A 127 22.72 11.42 9.12
N GLY A 128 21.49 11.93 8.98
CA GLY A 128 21.14 13.22 9.57
C GLY A 128 21.92 14.40 8.95
N GLY A 129 22.15 15.44 9.75
CA GLY A 129 23.00 16.56 9.41
C GLY A 129 22.58 17.34 8.16
N LYS A 130 23.56 17.72 7.30
CA LYS A 130 23.31 18.53 6.10
C LYS A 130 22.44 17.79 5.05
N LEU A 131 22.62 16.47 4.90
CA LEU A 131 21.85 15.67 3.96
C LEU A 131 20.37 15.70 4.34
N ASP A 132 20.07 15.44 5.60
CA ASP A 132 18.71 15.48 6.12
C ASP A 132 18.08 16.88 5.98
N MET A 133 18.83 17.91 6.35
CA MET A 133 18.36 19.30 6.28
C MET A 133 18.00 19.71 4.84
N ILE A 134 18.85 19.39 3.86
CA ILE A 134 18.60 19.75 2.45
C ILE A 134 17.42 18.95 1.89
N MET A 135 17.43 17.63 2.11
CA MET A 135 16.33 16.78 1.60
C MET A 135 15.00 17.14 2.22
N MET A 136 14.94 17.44 3.51
CA MET A 136 13.69 17.87 4.14
C MET A 136 13.23 19.23 3.63
N ARG A 137 14.11 20.16 3.24
CA ARG A 137 13.70 21.40 2.56
C ARG A 137 13.01 21.13 1.22
N ILE A 138 13.56 20.18 0.42
CA ILE A 138 12.92 19.78 -0.85
C ILE A 138 11.56 19.13 -0.57
N VAL A 139 11.50 18.22 0.40
CA VAL A 139 10.26 17.56 0.84
C VAL A 139 9.23 18.58 1.31
N ASP A 140 9.64 19.59 2.08
CA ASP A 140 8.75 20.65 2.60
C ASP A 140 8.21 21.54 1.48
N LEU A 141 9.03 21.90 0.50
CA LEU A 141 8.60 22.66 -0.68
C LEU A 141 7.57 21.88 -1.50
N LEU A 142 7.84 20.61 -1.77
CA LEU A 142 6.92 19.75 -2.52
C LEU A 142 5.62 19.48 -1.76
N TYR A 143 5.70 19.33 -0.44
CA TYR A 143 4.53 19.11 0.41
C TYR A 143 3.63 20.35 0.53
N GLY A 144 4.20 21.54 0.36
CA GLY A 144 3.46 22.81 0.36
C GLY A 144 2.55 22.97 -0.85
N ILE A 145 2.74 22.20 -1.92
CA ILE A 145 1.91 22.22 -3.13
C ILE A 145 0.90 21.05 -3.06
N PRO A 146 -0.39 21.29 -3.26
CA PRO A 146 -1.37 20.19 -3.32
C PRO A 146 -0.95 19.12 -4.33
N SER A 147 -0.78 17.88 -3.88
CA SER A 147 -0.27 16.76 -4.70
C SER A 147 -1.07 16.55 -6.00
N LEU A 148 -2.38 16.80 -5.94
CA LEU A 148 -3.25 16.71 -7.10
C LEU A 148 -2.83 17.68 -8.22
N ILE A 149 -2.46 18.92 -7.88
CA ILE A 149 -2.03 19.92 -8.86
C ILE A 149 -0.75 19.45 -9.56
N ILE A 150 0.22 18.97 -8.80
CA ILE A 150 1.48 18.43 -9.37
C ILE A 150 1.17 17.25 -10.29
N THR A 151 0.33 16.32 -9.85
CA THR A 151 -0.05 15.16 -10.65
C THR A 151 -0.72 15.58 -11.96
N ILE A 152 -1.63 16.55 -11.93
CA ILE A 152 -2.29 17.09 -13.14
C ILE A 152 -1.27 17.73 -14.07
N LEU A 153 -0.37 18.57 -13.58
CA LEU A 153 0.66 19.21 -14.40
C LEU A 153 1.58 18.17 -15.06
N VAL A 154 1.99 17.15 -14.34
CA VAL A 154 2.80 16.06 -14.89
C VAL A 154 2.02 15.30 -15.96
N MET A 155 0.74 15.01 -15.74
CA MET A 155 -0.11 14.36 -16.74
C MET A 155 -0.31 15.22 -18.00
N MET A 156 -0.38 16.54 -17.86
CA MET A 156 -0.47 17.45 -19.03
C MET A 156 0.78 17.39 -19.91
N VAL A 157 1.95 17.12 -19.32
CA VAL A 157 3.23 16.99 -20.04
C VAL A 157 3.42 15.60 -20.62
N LEU A 158 3.14 14.55 -19.82
CA LEU A 158 3.38 13.17 -20.21
C LEU A 158 2.26 12.57 -21.08
N GLY A 159 1.08 13.20 -21.08
CA GLY A 159 -0.10 12.69 -21.77
C GLY A 159 -0.92 11.72 -20.90
N LYS A 160 -1.89 11.06 -21.55
CA LYS A 160 -2.85 10.14 -20.88
C LYS A 160 -2.40 8.70 -21.02
N GLY A 161 -2.77 7.87 -20.07
CA GLY A 161 -2.49 6.44 -20.07
C GLY A 161 -2.00 5.91 -18.73
N VAL A 162 -1.80 4.59 -18.64
CA VAL A 162 -1.42 3.91 -17.40
C VAL A 162 -0.02 4.35 -16.94
N THR A 163 0.97 4.31 -17.82
CA THR A 163 2.37 4.65 -17.47
C THR A 163 2.53 6.12 -17.06
N PRO A 164 2.04 7.12 -17.85
CA PRO A 164 2.06 8.50 -17.44
C PRO A 164 1.41 8.74 -16.08
N LEU A 165 0.29 8.06 -15.82
CA LEU A 165 -0.43 8.19 -14.56
C LEU A 165 0.38 7.67 -13.36
N ILE A 166 0.99 6.48 -13.47
CA ILE A 166 1.88 5.94 -12.43
C ILE A 166 3.05 6.89 -12.17
N VAL A 167 3.71 7.38 -13.22
CA VAL A 167 4.82 8.33 -13.08
C VAL A 167 4.36 9.60 -12.38
N ALA A 168 3.23 10.19 -12.80
CA ALA A 168 2.69 11.40 -12.20
C ALA A 168 2.37 11.22 -10.70
N MET A 169 1.80 10.07 -10.32
CA MET A 169 1.53 9.74 -8.91
C MET A 169 2.81 9.52 -8.11
N CYS A 170 3.88 9.04 -8.75
CA CYS A 170 5.16 8.79 -8.09
C CYS A 170 6.02 10.05 -7.90
N VAL A 171 5.77 11.14 -8.61
CA VAL A 171 6.54 12.39 -8.45
C VAL A 171 6.46 12.93 -7.01
N VAL A 172 5.31 12.82 -6.37
CA VAL A 172 5.08 13.38 -5.02
C VAL A 172 4.61 12.35 -3.99
N GLY A 173 4.17 11.18 -4.42
CA GLY A 173 3.56 10.17 -3.54
C GLY A 173 4.52 9.58 -2.50
N TRP A 174 5.83 9.62 -2.75
CA TRP A 174 6.88 9.12 -1.85
C TRP A 174 7.12 10.01 -0.61
N ILE A 175 6.68 11.28 -0.64
CA ILE A 175 6.98 12.28 0.40
C ILE A 175 6.48 11.85 1.77
N GLY A 176 5.24 11.37 1.86
CA GLY A 176 4.65 10.90 3.12
C GLY A 176 5.43 9.74 3.73
N THR A 177 5.77 8.75 2.90
CA THR A 177 6.57 7.59 3.32
C THR A 177 7.98 8.01 3.74
N CYS A 178 8.59 8.95 3.03
CA CYS A 178 9.93 9.48 3.36
C CYS A 178 9.96 10.08 4.77
N ARG A 179 9.03 10.97 5.10
CA ARG A 179 8.93 11.58 6.43
C ARG A 179 8.69 10.54 7.52
N PHE A 180 7.81 9.60 7.24
CA PHE A 180 7.48 8.53 8.17
C PHE A 180 8.70 7.63 8.46
N VAL A 181 9.36 7.13 7.41
CA VAL A 181 10.54 6.26 7.55
C VAL A 181 11.69 7.00 8.23
N ARG A 182 11.91 8.27 7.88
CA ARG A 182 12.92 9.11 8.54
C ARG A 182 12.70 9.15 10.07
N GLY A 183 11.46 9.36 10.52
CA GLY A 183 11.13 9.37 11.95
C GLY A 183 11.41 8.03 12.64
N GLU A 184 11.03 6.92 12.00
CA GLU A 184 11.27 5.57 12.53
C GLU A 184 12.77 5.24 12.59
N VAL A 185 13.53 5.61 11.56
CA VAL A 185 14.99 5.39 11.53
C VAL A 185 15.68 6.23 12.60
N TYR A 186 15.25 7.47 12.84
CA TYR A 186 15.74 8.28 13.95
C TYR A 186 15.56 7.58 15.30
N ARG A 187 14.40 6.99 15.52
CA ARG A 187 14.09 6.27 16.77
C ARG A 187 14.91 5.00 16.95
N ILE A 188 15.14 4.26 15.85
CA ILE A 188 15.82 2.96 15.91
C ILE A 188 17.34 3.10 15.95
N LYS A 189 17.91 4.11 15.28
CA LYS A 189 19.37 4.29 15.23
C LYS A 189 20.02 4.54 16.60
N GLU A 190 19.23 4.98 17.59
CA GLU A 190 19.68 5.23 18.96
C GLU A 190 19.55 4.00 19.87
N GLN A 191 19.06 2.87 19.35
CA GLN A 191 18.93 1.66 20.13
C GLN A 191 20.27 0.92 20.29
N ASP A 192 20.44 0.24 21.41
CA ASP A 192 21.69 -0.42 21.83
C ASP A 192 22.26 -1.38 20.77
N PHE A 193 21.40 -2.13 20.08
CA PHE A 193 21.87 -3.07 19.06
C PHE A 193 22.47 -2.38 17.83
N VAL A 194 22.00 -1.17 17.47
CA VAL A 194 22.57 -0.37 16.38
C VAL A 194 23.89 0.24 16.83
N MET A 195 23.94 0.74 18.05
CA MET A 195 25.18 1.27 18.63
C MET A 195 26.25 0.19 18.76
N ALA A 196 25.88 -1.00 19.22
CA ALA A 196 26.78 -2.14 19.30
C ALA A 196 27.34 -2.52 17.91
N ALA A 197 26.48 -2.56 16.87
CA ALA A 197 26.91 -2.83 15.51
C ALA A 197 27.93 -1.77 15.00
N LYS A 198 27.70 -0.50 15.30
CA LYS A 198 28.67 0.58 14.97
C LYS A 198 30.02 0.42 15.68
N VAL A 199 29.99 0.12 16.97
CA VAL A 199 31.22 -0.12 17.76
C VAL A 199 32.01 -1.29 17.22
N LEU A 200 31.33 -2.33 16.72
CA LEU A 200 31.93 -3.50 16.08
C LEU A 200 32.44 -3.22 14.64
N GLY A 201 32.33 -1.98 14.15
CA GLY A 201 32.83 -1.58 12.84
C GLY A 201 31.99 -2.06 11.66
N VAL A 202 30.71 -2.44 11.89
CA VAL A 202 29.83 -2.85 10.80
C VAL A 202 29.56 -1.65 9.88
N PRO A 203 29.72 -1.78 8.54
CA PRO A 203 29.46 -0.70 7.61
C PRO A 203 28.03 -0.16 7.70
N ASP A 204 27.86 1.16 7.61
CA ASP A 204 26.57 1.86 7.72
C ASP A 204 25.48 1.26 6.82
N PHE A 205 25.82 0.98 5.56
CA PHE A 205 24.88 0.36 4.62
C PHE A 205 24.37 -1.00 5.11
N THR A 206 25.27 -1.81 5.71
CA THR A 206 24.89 -3.10 6.29
C THR A 206 24.00 -2.91 7.51
N ILE A 207 24.25 -1.89 8.34
CA ILE A 207 23.41 -1.55 9.48
C ILE A 207 22.00 -1.18 9.00
N ILE A 208 21.89 -0.33 7.98
CA ILE A 208 20.59 0.06 7.41
C ILE A 208 19.82 -1.16 6.91
N ILE A 209 20.44 -1.97 6.04
CA ILE A 209 19.76 -3.08 5.37
C ILE A 209 19.48 -4.26 6.30
N LYS A 210 20.42 -4.63 7.17
CA LYS A 210 20.31 -5.85 7.99
C LYS A 210 19.71 -5.60 9.37
N HIS A 211 19.82 -4.40 9.89
CA HIS A 211 19.38 -4.10 11.26
C HIS A 211 18.22 -3.12 11.31
N ILE A 212 18.21 -2.04 10.53
CA ILE A 212 17.15 -1.04 10.61
C ILE A 212 15.93 -1.41 9.78
N ILE A 213 16.09 -1.69 8.48
CA ILE A 213 14.97 -2.01 7.58
C ILE A 213 14.13 -3.18 8.09
N PRO A 214 14.69 -4.32 8.52
CA PRO A 214 13.87 -5.42 9.05
C PRO A 214 13.06 -5.05 10.29
N ASN A 215 13.58 -4.16 11.12
CA ASN A 215 12.87 -3.69 12.32
C ASN A 215 11.71 -2.75 12.02
N ILE A 216 11.75 -2.00 10.91
CA ILE A 216 10.64 -1.13 10.47
C ILE A 216 9.74 -1.80 9.43
N LEU A 217 10.04 -3.02 8.99
CA LEU A 217 9.32 -3.70 7.91
C LEU A 217 7.82 -3.84 8.22
N GLY A 218 7.46 -4.21 9.45
CA GLY A 218 6.07 -4.34 9.85
C GLY A 218 5.28 -3.04 9.69
N ILE A 219 5.90 -1.93 10.05
CA ILE A 219 5.32 -0.58 9.93
C ILE A 219 5.26 -0.15 8.46
N LEU A 220 6.31 -0.46 7.66
CA LEU A 220 6.32 -0.20 6.21
C LEU A 220 5.19 -0.93 5.49
N VAL A 221 4.98 -2.21 5.80
CA VAL A 221 3.88 -2.99 5.23
C VAL A 221 2.53 -2.40 5.61
N THR A 222 2.34 -1.97 6.86
CA THR A 222 1.11 -1.31 7.29
C THR A 222 0.87 -0.01 6.51
N ASN A 223 1.91 0.81 6.34
CA ASN A 223 1.85 2.05 5.55
C ASN A 223 1.48 1.75 4.09
N LEU A 224 2.10 0.72 3.49
CA LEU A 224 1.78 0.27 2.13
C LEU A 224 0.31 -0.14 2.00
N CYS A 225 -0.21 -0.94 2.94
CA CYS A 225 -1.61 -1.36 2.94
C CYS A 225 -2.58 -0.16 2.99
N MET A 226 -2.22 0.92 3.68
CA MET A 226 -3.02 2.14 3.73
C MET A 226 -2.85 3.01 2.47
N ALA A 227 -1.68 2.97 1.83
CA ALA A 227 -1.40 3.74 0.62
C ALA A 227 -2.12 3.21 -0.62
N ILE A 228 -2.32 1.89 -0.73
CA ILE A 228 -2.97 1.25 -1.90
C ILE A 228 -4.38 1.80 -2.15
N PRO A 229 -5.32 1.81 -1.19
CA PRO A 229 -6.65 2.39 -1.41
C PRO A 229 -6.60 3.86 -1.81
N GLY A 230 -5.71 4.65 -1.20
CA GLY A 230 -5.50 6.05 -1.54
C GLY A 230 -5.04 6.24 -2.98
N ALA A 231 -4.14 5.39 -3.46
CA ALA A 231 -3.66 5.41 -4.84
C ALA A 231 -4.74 5.01 -5.85
N ILE A 232 -5.56 3.99 -5.52
CA ILE A 232 -6.72 3.58 -6.35
C ILE A 232 -7.73 4.72 -6.43
N PHE A 233 -8.04 5.37 -5.31
CA PHE A 233 -8.95 6.50 -5.29
C PHE A 233 -8.43 7.68 -6.11
N GLN A 234 -7.14 7.98 -6.02
CA GLN A 234 -6.50 9.04 -6.82
C GLN A 234 -6.54 8.71 -8.32
N GLU A 235 -6.27 7.47 -8.72
CA GLU A 235 -6.44 6.99 -10.09
C GLU A 235 -7.88 7.19 -10.57
N ALA A 236 -8.84 6.70 -9.80
CA ALA A 236 -10.25 6.79 -10.15
C ALA A 236 -10.70 8.26 -10.32
N PHE A 237 -10.25 9.15 -9.43
CA PHE A 237 -10.55 10.57 -9.52
C PHE A 237 -9.95 11.22 -10.78
N LEU A 238 -8.67 10.96 -11.08
CA LEU A 238 -8.00 11.48 -12.29
C LEU A 238 -8.64 10.97 -13.57
N SER A 239 -9.03 9.70 -13.61
CA SER A 239 -9.76 9.10 -14.71
C SER A 239 -11.16 9.69 -14.86
N TYR A 240 -11.86 9.93 -13.73
CA TYR A 240 -13.16 10.57 -13.71
C TYR A 240 -13.13 11.98 -14.32
N ILE A 241 -12.15 12.81 -13.97
CA ILE A 241 -12.00 14.16 -14.56
C ILE A 241 -11.46 14.13 -16.00
N GLY A 242 -11.07 12.94 -16.51
CA GLY A 242 -10.65 12.72 -17.89
C GLY A 242 -9.17 12.95 -18.16
N LEU A 243 -8.36 13.00 -17.13
CA LEU A 243 -6.89 13.09 -17.21
C LEU A 243 -6.19 11.73 -17.05
N GLY A 244 -6.90 10.69 -16.60
CA GLY A 244 -6.34 9.37 -16.41
C GLY A 244 -6.32 8.51 -17.67
N ILE A 245 -6.96 7.35 -17.59
CA ILE A 245 -7.01 6.34 -18.64
C ILE A 245 -8.02 6.74 -19.72
N THR A 246 -7.69 6.41 -20.97
CA THR A 246 -8.55 6.68 -22.13
C THR A 246 -9.03 5.39 -22.78
N PRO A 247 -10.25 5.37 -23.36
CA PRO A 247 -10.69 4.24 -24.15
C PRO A 247 -9.68 3.86 -25.26
N PRO A 248 -9.50 2.56 -25.59
CA PRO A 248 -10.37 1.44 -25.21
C PRO A 248 -10.13 0.89 -23.80
N ASP A 249 -9.04 1.27 -23.13
CA ASP A 249 -8.77 0.82 -21.77
C ASP A 249 -9.83 1.37 -20.79
N CYS A 250 -10.17 0.57 -19.81
CA CYS A 250 -11.11 0.97 -18.78
C CYS A 250 -10.49 0.83 -17.39
N SER A 251 -10.92 1.71 -16.50
CA SER A 251 -10.69 1.62 -15.06
C SER A 251 -12.00 1.86 -14.33
N TRP A 252 -12.04 1.63 -13.04
CA TRP A 252 -13.24 1.93 -12.26
C TRP A 252 -13.63 3.41 -12.37
N GLY A 253 -12.66 4.32 -12.38
CA GLY A 253 -12.92 5.75 -12.55
C GLY A 253 -13.52 6.10 -13.91
N VAL A 254 -13.04 5.48 -14.99
CA VAL A 254 -13.60 5.67 -16.36
C VAL A 254 -15.03 5.16 -16.42
N ILE A 255 -15.32 3.98 -15.86
CA ILE A 255 -16.67 3.39 -15.85
C ILE A 255 -17.64 4.28 -15.08
N CYS A 256 -17.23 4.77 -13.91
CA CYS A 256 -18.03 5.71 -13.12
C CYS A 256 -18.29 7.02 -13.86
N LYS A 257 -17.28 7.57 -14.57
CA LYS A 257 -17.42 8.75 -15.39
C LYS A 257 -18.45 8.57 -16.52
N GLU A 258 -18.42 7.46 -17.19
CA GLU A 258 -19.42 7.13 -18.22
C GLU A 258 -20.81 6.96 -17.61
N GLY A 259 -20.91 6.25 -16.48
CA GLY A 259 -22.18 5.94 -15.80
C GLY A 259 -22.88 7.18 -15.25
N ILE A 260 -22.15 8.22 -14.80
CA ILE A 260 -22.77 9.43 -14.22
C ILE A 260 -23.63 10.19 -15.23
N GLN A 261 -23.30 10.12 -16.53
CA GLN A 261 -24.08 10.75 -17.60
C GLN A 261 -25.49 10.17 -17.70
N TYR A 262 -25.66 8.93 -17.25
CA TYR A 262 -26.90 8.18 -17.32
C TYR A 262 -27.56 8.00 -15.94
N LEU A 263 -27.04 8.62 -14.88
CA LEU A 263 -27.50 8.43 -13.49
C LEU A 263 -29.01 8.62 -13.33
N ARG A 264 -29.59 9.58 -14.03
CA ARG A 264 -31.02 9.89 -13.92
C ARG A 264 -31.93 8.79 -14.47
N TYR A 265 -31.48 8.10 -15.50
CA TYR A 265 -32.30 7.09 -16.22
C TYR A 265 -31.86 5.66 -15.93
N TYR A 266 -30.55 5.46 -15.71
CA TYR A 266 -29.91 4.15 -15.52
C TYR A 266 -28.95 4.17 -14.35
N PRO A 267 -29.44 4.35 -13.11
CA PRO A 267 -28.60 4.53 -11.93
C PRO A 267 -27.67 3.32 -11.67
N HIS A 268 -28.03 2.13 -12.11
CA HIS A 268 -27.20 0.93 -11.96
C HIS A 268 -25.86 1.03 -12.68
N GLN A 269 -25.73 1.83 -13.76
CA GLN A 269 -24.49 1.99 -14.50
C GLN A 269 -23.39 2.70 -13.69
N ILE A 270 -23.74 3.45 -12.67
CA ILE A 270 -22.77 4.06 -11.74
C ILE A 270 -22.77 3.36 -10.39
N LEU A 271 -23.94 2.97 -9.86
CA LEU A 271 -24.00 2.39 -8.51
C LEU A 271 -23.29 1.05 -8.41
N VAL A 272 -23.39 0.22 -9.47
CA VAL A 272 -22.70 -1.08 -9.46
C VAL A 272 -21.18 -0.91 -9.50
N PRO A 273 -20.55 -0.18 -10.43
CA PRO A 273 -19.10 0.06 -10.42
C PRO A 273 -18.61 0.78 -9.16
N ALA A 274 -19.41 1.68 -8.60
CA ALA A 274 -19.05 2.42 -7.38
C ALA A 274 -19.07 1.56 -6.11
N PHE A 275 -19.76 0.41 -6.15
CA PHE A 275 -19.77 -0.55 -5.05
C PHE A 275 -18.46 -1.37 -5.00
N PHE A 276 -17.83 -1.63 -6.14
CA PHE A 276 -16.57 -2.38 -6.24
C PHE A 276 -15.35 -1.52 -5.94
#